data_ae8d74f1928d694ca64626c090ad97d8
#
_entry.id   ae8d74f1928d694ca64626c090ad97d8
#
_cell.length_a   1.000
_cell.length_b   1.000
_cell.length_c   1.000
_cell.angle_alpha   90.00
_cell.angle_beta   90.00
_cell.angle_gamma   90.00
#
_symmetry.space_group_name_H-M   'P 1'
#
loop_
_entity.id
_entity.type
_entity.pdbx_description
1 polymer ?
#
loop_
_entity_poly.entity_id
_entity_poly.type
_entity_poly.pdbx_seq_one_letter_code
_entity_poly.pdbx_strand_id
1 'polypeptide(L)'
;NVDHCETHPQEAWAVNAEGTLNVASACKDVKARLLYVSTDYVFNGEKGEKYYEFDTPDPMSLYAQTKLEGERLTLDADRHNIVARVSVLYGWNRVSDKTNFVTWVLKNLRQGSEVKLFGDQRASPTYAPNAADAMLTMAAGNASGLYHVAGPNCLSRHEMGLTIADAFGLDRSLCKNVRTEDVPLPARRGKMTCLDINKTQAEFNITMTSFVDGLSDMRATE
;
A
#
# COMPACT_ATOMS: atom_id res chain seq x y z
N ASN A 1 -8.19 7.97 -1.76
CA ASN A 1 -9.23 6.94 -1.93
C ASN A 1 -9.33 6.57 -3.41
N VAL A 2 -9.17 5.28 -3.75
CA VAL A 2 -9.09 4.79 -5.14
C VAL A 2 -10.37 5.07 -5.90
N ASP A 3 -11.52 4.76 -5.32
CA ASP A 3 -12.82 4.95 -5.96
C ASP A 3 -13.21 6.45 -6.05
N HIS A 4 -12.81 7.26 -5.08
CA HIS A 4 -13.00 8.71 -5.13
C HIS A 4 -12.21 9.34 -6.29
N CYS A 5 -10.96 8.92 -6.51
CA CYS A 5 -10.16 9.41 -7.63
C CYS A 5 -10.82 9.14 -8.98
N GLU A 6 -11.46 7.96 -9.15
CA GLU A 6 -12.13 7.60 -10.39
C GLU A 6 -13.31 8.52 -10.71
N THR A 7 -14.03 8.97 -9.68
CA THR A 7 -15.18 9.86 -9.82
C THR A 7 -14.81 11.35 -9.75
N HIS A 8 -13.59 11.69 -9.32
CA HIS A 8 -13.08 13.06 -9.17
C HIS A 8 -11.71 13.24 -9.83
N PRO A 9 -11.60 13.11 -11.16
CA PRO A 9 -10.32 13.08 -11.87
C PRO A 9 -9.48 14.34 -11.69
N GLN A 10 -10.10 15.50 -11.73
CA GLN A 10 -9.39 16.79 -11.57
C GLN A 10 -8.73 16.90 -10.20
N GLU A 11 -9.45 16.53 -9.13
CA GLU A 11 -8.90 16.52 -7.77
C GLU A 11 -7.76 15.51 -7.64
N ALA A 12 -7.90 14.32 -8.23
CA ALA A 12 -6.86 13.29 -8.20
C ALA A 12 -5.55 13.78 -8.86
N TRP A 13 -5.63 14.43 -10.02
CA TRP A 13 -4.47 15.02 -10.69
C TRP A 13 -3.88 16.19 -9.89
N ALA A 14 -4.72 17.11 -9.42
CA ALA A 14 -4.29 18.26 -8.64
C ALA A 14 -3.52 17.84 -7.36
N VAL A 15 -4.02 16.82 -6.63
CA VAL A 15 -3.39 16.38 -5.37
C VAL A 15 -2.19 15.47 -5.63
N ASN A 16 -2.34 14.41 -6.45
CA ASN A 16 -1.32 13.36 -6.56
C ASN A 16 -0.19 13.70 -7.52
N ALA A 17 -0.43 14.52 -8.55
CA ALA A 17 0.57 14.92 -9.54
C ALA A 17 1.05 16.36 -9.32
N GLU A 18 0.17 17.36 -9.45
CA GLU A 18 0.55 18.78 -9.31
C GLU A 18 1.05 19.10 -7.90
N GLY A 19 0.35 18.58 -6.85
CA GLY A 19 0.79 18.72 -5.47
C GLY A 19 2.16 18.10 -5.24
N THR A 20 2.44 16.93 -5.84
CA THR A 20 3.77 16.31 -5.79
C THR A 20 4.82 17.15 -6.49
N LEU A 21 4.53 17.71 -7.66
CA LEU A 21 5.43 18.63 -8.37
C LEU A 21 5.80 19.84 -7.51
N ASN A 22 4.81 20.45 -6.86
CA ASN A 22 5.01 21.62 -6.00
C ASN A 22 5.94 21.28 -4.82
N VAL A 23 5.72 20.13 -4.15
CA VAL A 23 6.56 19.67 -3.05
C VAL A 23 7.97 19.33 -3.55
N ALA A 24 8.10 18.62 -4.67
CA ALA A 24 9.40 18.26 -5.24
C ALA A 24 10.21 19.50 -5.64
N SER A 25 9.56 20.52 -6.22
CA SER A 25 10.18 21.79 -6.56
C SER A 25 10.67 22.54 -5.30
N ALA A 26 9.82 22.63 -4.28
CA ALA A 26 10.20 23.27 -3.01
C ALA A 26 11.37 22.53 -2.32
N CYS A 27 11.36 21.19 -2.33
CA CYS A 27 12.48 20.41 -1.81
C CYS A 27 13.79 20.71 -2.56
N LYS A 28 13.74 20.80 -3.89
CA LYS A 28 14.89 21.14 -4.72
C LYS A 28 15.45 22.52 -4.39
N ASP A 29 14.59 23.52 -4.21
CA ASP A 29 15.00 24.90 -3.89
C ASP A 29 15.76 24.99 -2.57
N VAL A 30 15.35 24.20 -1.56
CA VAL A 30 16.01 24.17 -0.23
C VAL A 30 17.03 23.04 -0.11
N LYS A 31 17.32 22.31 -1.19
CA LYS A 31 18.24 21.15 -1.22
C LYS A 31 17.87 20.05 -0.22
N ALA A 32 16.57 19.86 0.03
CA ALA A 32 16.05 18.75 0.80
C ALA A 32 15.77 17.55 -0.13
N ARG A 33 15.95 16.33 0.39
CA ARG A 33 15.55 15.12 -0.31
C ARG A 33 14.08 14.83 -0.06
N LEU A 34 13.36 14.40 -1.10
CA LEU A 34 11.97 13.99 -1.02
C LEU A 34 11.88 12.46 -1.00
N LEU A 35 11.12 11.92 -0.05
CA LEU A 35 10.64 10.55 -0.10
C LEU A 35 9.15 10.57 -0.44
N TYR A 36 8.80 10.03 -1.60
CA TYR A 36 7.44 9.94 -2.10
C TYR A 36 6.85 8.55 -1.84
N VAL A 37 5.73 8.48 -1.15
CA VAL A 37 5.01 7.22 -0.93
C VAL A 37 4.09 6.94 -2.11
N SER A 38 4.39 5.90 -2.88
CA SER A 38 3.61 5.41 -4.00
C SER A 38 2.83 4.13 -3.64
N THR A 39 2.39 3.37 -4.61
CA THR A 39 1.45 2.26 -4.45
C THR A 39 1.77 1.08 -5.38
N ASP A 40 1.43 -0.13 -4.95
CA ASP A 40 1.40 -1.34 -5.78
C ASP A 40 0.40 -1.28 -6.92
N TYR A 41 -0.60 -0.39 -6.86
CA TYR A 41 -1.61 -0.22 -7.93
C TYR A 41 -1.06 0.34 -9.23
N VAL A 42 0.21 0.77 -9.27
CA VAL A 42 0.90 1.09 -10.54
C VAL A 42 1.03 -0.14 -11.45
N PHE A 43 0.83 -1.34 -10.94
CA PHE A 43 0.85 -2.59 -11.70
C PHE A 43 -0.56 -3.12 -12.00
N ASN A 44 -0.75 -3.76 -13.16
CA ASN A 44 -2.02 -4.33 -13.60
C ASN A 44 -2.41 -5.64 -12.89
N GLY A 45 -1.47 -6.30 -12.22
CA GLY A 45 -1.72 -7.55 -11.49
C GLY A 45 -1.87 -8.80 -12.36
N GLU A 46 -1.40 -8.78 -13.61
CA GLU A 46 -1.53 -9.89 -14.56
C GLU A 46 -0.25 -10.74 -14.70
N LYS A 47 0.86 -10.32 -14.07
CA LYS A 47 2.15 -11.01 -14.15
C LYS A 47 2.13 -12.45 -13.59
N GLY A 48 1.26 -12.74 -12.61
CA GLY A 48 1.16 -14.07 -11.97
C GLY A 48 2.22 -14.36 -10.92
N GLU A 49 3.16 -13.46 -10.68
CA GLU A 49 4.20 -13.49 -9.64
C GLU A 49 4.40 -12.11 -9.03
N LYS A 50 5.26 -12.00 -8.01
CA LYS A 50 5.57 -10.70 -7.39
C LYS A 50 6.21 -9.75 -8.41
N TYR A 51 5.88 -8.46 -8.28
CA TYR A 51 6.48 -7.39 -9.07
C TYR A 51 7.79 -6.91 -8.44
N TYR A 52 8.78 -6.69 -9.29
CA TYR A 52 10.06 -6.07 -8.97
C TYR A 52 10.07 -4.58 -9.32
N GLU A 53 11.01 -3.82 -8.78
CA GLU A 53 11.12 -2.38 -9.04
C GLU A 53 11.35 -2.04 -10.52
N PHE A 54 11.99 -2.93 -11.27
CA PHE A 54 12.27 -2.78 -12.70
C PHE A 54 11.13 -3.23 -13.63
N ASP A 55 10.06 -3.85 -13.08
CA ASP A 55 8.90 -4.21 -13.90
C ASP A 55 8.18 -2.96 -14.40
N THR A 56 7.72 -3.01 -15.65
CA THR A 56 7.02 -1.89 -16.28
C THR A 56 5.66 -1.66 -15.64
N PRO A 57 5.37 -0.45 -15.12
CA PRO A 57 4.05 -0.11 -14.61
C PRO A 57 2.99 -0.13 -15.73
N ASP A 58 1.77 -0.57 -15.37
CA ASP A 58 0.58 -0.54 -16.23
C ASP A 58 -0.66 -0.26 -15.36
N PRO A 59 -0.88 1.02 -14.94
CA PRO A 59 -1.91 1.39 -13.99
C PRO A 59 -3.31 1.29 -14.57
N MET A 60 -4.22 0.56 -13.89
CA MET A 60 -5.59 0.28 -14.34
C MET A 60 -6.62 1.30 -13.87
N SER A 61 -6.29 2.20 -12.93
CA SER A 61 -7.19 3.18 -12.34
C SER A 61 -6.59 4.58 -12.37
N LEU A 62 -7.43 5.60 -12.30
CA LEU A 62 -6.98 6.99 -12.27
C LEU A 62 -6.10 7.29 -11.05
N TYR A 63 -6.44 6.72 -9.88
CA TYR A 63 -5.59 6.79 -8.70
C TYR A 63 -4.16 6.32 -9.01
N ALA A 64 -4.04 5.15 -9.63
CA ALA A 64 -2.74 4.57 -9.95
C ALA A 64 -1.97 5.39 -11.00
N GLN A 65 -2.66 5.92 -12.01
CA GLN A 65 -2.07 6.79 -13.04
C GLN A 65 -1.50 8.08 -12.42
N THR A 66 -2.28 8.75 -11.56
CA THR A 66 -1.84 9.97 -10.90
C THR A 66 -0.72 9.73 -9.90
N LYS A 67 -0.69 8.56 -9.24
CA LYS A 67 0.42 8.15 -8.35
C LYS A 67 1.70 7.86 -9.15
N LEU A 68 1.59 7.20 -10.30
CA LEU A 68 2.72 6.93 -11.20
C LEU A 68 3.32 8.23 -11.75
N GLU A 69 2.47 9.21 -12.10
CA GLU A 69 2.98 10.53 -12.50
C GLU A 69 3.73 11.22 -11.34
N GLY A 70 3.24 11.09 -10.10
CA GLY A 70 3.94 11.57 -8.92
C GLY A 70 5.31 10.90 -8.72
N GLU A 71 5.48 9.60 -9.03
CA GLU A 71 6.78 8.92 -9.04
C GLU A 71 7.73 9.60 -10.03
N ARG A 72 7.28 9.80 -11.29
CA ARG A 72 8.06 10.41 -12.34
C ARG A 72 8.51 11.83 -11.94
N LEU A 73 7.59 12.67 -11.51
CA LEU A 73 7.87 14.04 -11.08
C LEU A 73 8.86 14.12 -9.93
N THR A 74 8.76 13.16 -8.99
CA THR A 74 9.69 13.07 -7.85
C THR A 74 11.12 12.77 -8.30
N LEU A 75 11.29 11.76 -9.19
CA LEU A 75 12.61 11.33 -9.65
C LEU A 75 13.22 12.34 -10.65
N ASP A 76 12.41 12.99 -11.48
CA ASP A 76 12.86 14.02 -12.43
C ASP A 76 13.33 15.30 -11.70
N ALA A 77 12.75 15.62 -10.54
CA ALA A 77 13.14 16.81 -9.77
C ALA A 77 14.55 16.71 -9.18
N ASP A 78 14.91 15.56 -8.61
CA ASP A 78 16.26 15.28 -8.13
C ASP A 78 16.51 13.75 -8.10
N ARG A 79 17.68 13.33 -8.67
CA ARG A 79 18.11 11.93 -8.70
C ARG A 79 18.31 11.30 -7.31
N HIS A 80 18.46 12.11 -6.25
CA HIS A 80 18.62 11.65 -4.88
C HIS A 80 17.29 11.47 -4.14
N ASN A 81 16.18 11.82 -4.79
CA ASN A 81 14.85 11.57 -4.24
C ASN A 81 14.55 10.06 -4.21
N ILE A 82 13.63 9.69 -3.34
CA ILE A 82 13.22 8.31 -3.08
C ILE A 82 11.75 8.15 -3.44
N VAL A 83 11.42 7.08 -4.14
CA VAL A 83 10.05 6.61 -4.33
C VAL A 83 9.90 5.28 -3.59
N ALA A 84 8.95 5.21 -2.66
CA ALA A 84 8.63 4.00 -1.90
C ALA A 84 7.24 3.50 -2.31
N ARG A 85 7.15 2.41 -3.09
CA ARG A 85 5.88 1.74 -3.38
C ARG A 85 5.48 0.87 -2.19
N VAL A 86 4.31 1.12 -1.65
CA VAL A 86 3.71 0.36 -0.55
C VAL A 86 2.47 -0.39 -1.02
N SER A 87 2.01 -1.37 -0.24
CA SER A 87 0.79 -2.11 -0.51
C SER A 87 0.01 -2.32 0.78
N VAL A 88 -1.30 -2.08 0.77
CA VAL A 88 -2.23 -2.36 1.89
C VAL A 88 -1.67 -2.00 3.26
N LEU A 89 -1.35 -0.73 3.47
CA LEU A 89 -0.90 -0.24 4.77
C LEU A 89 -1.95 -0.48 5.86
N TYR A 90 -1.52 -1.04 6.99
CA TYR A 90 -2.39 -1.30 8.15
C TYR A 90 -1.67 -0.99 9.47
N GLY A 91 -2.47 -0.77 10.51
CA GLY A 91 -2.01 -0.44 11.86
C GLY A 91 -3.09 0.37 12.58
N TRP A 92 -2.89 0.68 13.86
CA TRP A 92 -3.79 1.57 14.57
C TRP A 92 -3.67 3.01 14.07
N ASN A 93 -4.78 3.63 13.69
CA ASN A 93 -4.83 5.05 13.41
C ASN A 93 -5.23 5.80 14.70
N ARG A 94 -4.25 6.40 15.36
CA ARG A 94 -4.46 7.15 16.61
C ARG A 94 -4.69 8.66 16.39
N VAL A 95 -4.69 9.11 15.12
CA VAL A 95 -4.74 10.55 14.78
C VAL A 95 -6.09 10.95 14.17
N SER A 96 -6.80 10.00 13.56
CA SER A 96 -8.09 10.27 12.92
C SER A 96 -8.99 9.01 12.91
N ASP A 97 -10.28 9.21 12.65
CA ASP A 97 -11.26 8.12 12.54
C ASP A 97 -11.20 7.34 11.21
N LYS A 98 -10.23 7.62 10.34
CA LYS A 98 -10.08 6.90 9.08
C LYS A 98 -9.67 5.45 9.34
N THR A 99 -10.46 4.53 8.84
CA THR A 99 -10.15 3.09 8.90
C THR A 99 -9.25 2.69 7.74
N ASN A 100 -8.29 1.78 8.00
CA ASN A 100 -7.63 0.98 6.99
C ASN A 100 -8.31 -0.38 6.85
N PHE A 101 -7.83 -1.22 5.95
CA PHE A 101 -8.44 -2.53 5.69
C PHE A 101 -8.55 -3.40 6.96
N VAL A 102 -7.50 -3.50 7.78
CA VAL A 102 -7.50 -4.32 9.00
C VAL A 102 -8.47 -3.78 10.04
N THR A 103 -8.42 -2.48 10.34
CA THR A 103 -9.32 -1.86 11.32
C THR A 103 -10.77 -1.86 10.87
N TRP A 104 -11.04 -1.80 9.54
CA TRP A 104 -12.38 -1.96 8.99
C TRP A 104 -12.91 -3.40 9.19
N VAL A 105 -12.10 -4.43 8.89
CA VAL A 105 -12.47 -5.83 9.12
C VAL A 105 -12.74 -6.07 10.61
N LEU A 106 -11.82 -5.65 11.50
CA LEU A 106 -11.97 -5.78 12.95
C LEU A 106 -13.28 -5.15 13.46
N LYS A 107 -13.57 -3.94 13.03
CA LYS A 107 -14.79 -3.23 13.42
C LYS A 107 -16.05 -4.02 13.07
N ASN A 108 -16.13 -4.54 11.84
CA ASN A 108 -17.31 -5.30 11.40
C ASN A 108 -17.44 -6.65 12.10
N LEU A 109 -16.35 -7.42 12.20
CA LEU A 109 -16.35 -8.73 12.87
C LEU A 109 -16.73 -8.61 14.36
N ARG A 110 -16.27 -7.59 15.06
CA ARG A 110 -16.63 -7.31 16.46
C ARG A 110 -18.11 -6.97 16.65
N GLN A 111 -18.74 -6.44 15.62
CA GLN A 111 -20.18 -6.16 15.58
C GLN A 111 -21.01 -7.37 15.14
N GLY A 112 -20.39 -8.54 14.90
CA GLY A 112 -21.06 -9.71 14.34
C GLY A 112 -21.53 -9.54 12.90
N SER A 113 -20.98 -8.56 12.18
CA SER A 113 -21.37 -8.28 10.79
C SER A 113 -20.50 -9.07 9.81
N GLU A 114 -21.14 -9.62 8.76
CA GLU A 114 -20.42 -10.26 7.67
C GLU A 114 -19.60 -9.25 6.89
N VAL A 115 -18.40 -9.67 6.47
CA VAL A 115 -17.51 -8.91 5.58
C VAL A 115 -17.29 -9.67 4.27
N LYS A 116 -17.58 -9.05 3.13
CA LYS A 116 -17.31 -9.59 1.81
C LYS A 116 -15.88 -9.26 1.41
N LEU A 117 -15.06 -10.27 1.19
CA LEU A 117 -13.62 -10.15 0.97
C LEU A 117 -13.22 -10.86 -0.33
N PHE A 118 -12.48 -10.20 -1.19
CA PHE A 118 -12.06 -10.73 -2.47
C PHE A 118 -11.05 -11.86 -2.31
N GLY A 119 -11.37 -13.05 -2.82
CA GLY A 119 -10.45 -14.20 -2.87
C GLY A 119 -9.48 -14.15 -4.05
N ASP A 120 -9.80 -13.36 -5.06
CA ASP A 120 -9.07 -13.24 -6.34
C ASP A 120 -8.23 -11.96 -6.46
N GLN A 121 -8.17 -11.11 -5.41
CA GLN A 121 -7.28 -9.96 -5.33
C GLN A 121 -6.21 -10.20 -4.28
N ARG A 122 -4.96 -10.35 -4.70
CA ARG A 122 -3.79 -10.57 -3.84
C ARG A 122 -2.89 -9.34 -3.78
N ALA A 123 -2.40 -9.03 -2.58
CA ALA A 123 -1.52 -7.89 -2.33
C ALA A 123 -0.56 -8.18 -1.17
N SER A 124 0.38 -7.27 -0.90
CA SER A 124 1.36 -7.40 0.19
C SER A 124 0.93 -6.55 1.40
N PRO A 125 0.19 -7.09 2.40
CA PRO A 125 -0.21 -6.30 3.57
C PRO A 125 1.02 -5.80 4.32
N THR A 126 1.07 -4.50 4.58
CA THR A 126 2.25 -3.80 5.10
C THR A 126 1.94 -3.13 6.43
N TYR A 127 2.67 -3.51 7.49
CA TYR A 127 2.52 -2.91 8.81
C TYR A 127 3.10 -1.50 8.82
N ALA A 128 2.25 -0.50 9.04
CA ALA A 128 2.59 0.91 8.86
C ALA A 128 3.75 1.41 9.77
N PRO A 129 3.85 1.02 11.06
CA PRO A 129 5.00 1.39 11.88
C PRO A 129 6.32 0.87 11.29
N ASN A 130 6.39 -0.40 10.91
CA ASN A 130 7.60 -0.98 10.32
C ASN A 130 7.94 -0.36 8.94
N ALA A 131 6.93 -0.05 8.13
CA ALA A 131 7.16 0.66 6.87
C ALA A 131 7.72 2.08 7.12
N ALA A 132 7.24 2.78 8.15
CA ALA A 132 7.75 4.09 8.52
C ALA A 132 9.22 4.02 8.97
N ASP A 133 9.58 3.05 9.82
CA ASP A 133 10.96 2.83 10.26
C ASP A 133 11.89 2.52 9.09
N ALA A 134 11.43 1.67 8.14
CA ALA A 134 12.16 1.38 6.91
C ALA A 134 12.39 2.65 6.08
N MET A 135 11.35 3.45 5.84
CA MET A 135 11.44 4.70 5.09
C MET A 135 12.36 5.72 5.77
N LEU A 136 12.32 5.83 7.10
CA LEU A 136 13.22 6.71 7.86
C LEU A 136 14.68 6.25 7.75
N THR A 137 14.94 4.94 7.84
CA THR A 137 16.27 4.36 7.63
C THR A 137 16.80 4.67 6.23
N MET A 138 15.96 4.51 5.20
CA MET A 138 16.31 4.84 3.82
C MET A 138 16.57 6.35 3.65
N ALA A 139 15.75 7.20 4.26
CA ALA A 139 15.90 8.65 4.19
C ALA A 139 17.14 9.15 4.96
N ALA A 140 17.50 8.53 6.08
CA ALA A 140 18.73 8.86 6.83
C ALA A 140 20.00 8.34 6.13
N GLY A 141 19.88 7.28 5.33
CA GLY A 141 20.98 6.67 4.56
C GLY A 141 21.19 7.32 3.18
N ASN A 142 21.78 6.56 2.29
CA ASN A 142 22.11 6.99 0.92
C ASN A 142 21.09 6.47 -0.13
N ALA A 143 19.87 6.10 0.28
CA ALA A 143 18.85 5.62 -0.64
C ALA A 143 18.55 6.66 -1.73
N SER A 144 18.36 6.21 -2.96
CA SER A 144 17.91 7.05 -4.08
C SER A 144 17.20 6.19 -5.12
N GLY A 145 16.22 6.77 -5.80
CA GLY A 145 15.45 6.05 -6.82
C GLY A 145 14.27 5.27 -6.23
N LEU A 146 13.92 4.15 -6.84
CA LEU A 146 12.68 3.40 -6.60
C LEU A 146 12.92 2.16 -5.73
N TYR A 147 12.06 1.98 -4.73
CA TYR A 147 12.05 0.84 -3.80
C TYR A 147 10.64 0.32 -3.54
N HIS A 148 10.53 -0.97 -3.29
CA HIS A 148 9.32 -1.59 -2.75
C HIS A 148 9.43 -1.71 -1.23
N VAL A 149 8.53 -1.06 -0.50
CA VAL A 149 8.47 -1.07 0.97
C VAL A 149 7.15 -1.70 1.40
N ALA A 150 7.11 -3.02 1.43
CA ALA A 150 5.89 -3.78 1.67
C ALA A 150 6.12 -4.97 2.60
N GLY A 151 5.04 -5.54 3.15
CA GLY A 151 5.12 -6.78 3.92
C GLY A 151 5.54 -7.97 3.05
N PRO A 152 6.18 -9.01 3.63
CA PRO A 152 6.73 -10.14 2.87
C PRO A 152 5.67 -11.09 2.31
N ASN A 153 4.46 -11.05 2.87
CA ASN A 153 3.38 -11.96 2.51
C ASN A 153 2.64 -11.48 1.25
N CYS A 154 2.18 -12.42 0.44
CA CYS A 154 1.29 -12.18 -0.69
C CYS A 154 -0.05 -12.89 -0.42
N LEU A 155 -1.06 -12.16 0.02
CA LEU A 155 -2.33 -12.68 0.49
C LEU A 155 -3.51 -12.09 -0.25
N SER A 156 -4.57 -12.90 -0.47
CA SER A 156 -5.86 -12.38 -0.91
C SER A 156 -6.54 -11.59 0.21
N ARG A 157 -7.49 -10.73 -0.13
CA ARG A 157 -8.28 -10.01 0.89
C ARG A 157 -9.03 -10.97 1.81
N HIS A 158 -9.50 -12.10 1.28
CA HIS A 158 -10.15 -13.13 2.07
C HIS A 158 -9.18 -13.82 3.05
N GLU A 159 -7.99 -14.24 2.58
CA GLU A 159 -6.94 -14.80 3.44
C GLU A 159 -6.53 -13.81 4.55
N MET A 160 -6.38 -12.52 4.21
CA MET A 160 -6.13 -11.48 5.22
C MET A 160 -7.25 -11.42 6.26
N GLY A 161 -8.52 -11.45 5.84
CA GLY A 161 -9.67 -11.43 6.75
C GLY A 161 -9.69 -12.61 7.71
N LEU A 162 -9.43 -13.82 7.22
CA LEU A 162 -9.33 -15.01 8.05
C LEU A 162 -8.19 -14.90 9.07
N THR A 163 -7.02 -14.42 8.65
CA THR A 163 -5.86 -14.20 9.53
C THR A 163 -6.17 -13.16 10.62
N ILE A 164 -6.90 -12.07 10.26
CA ILE A 164 -7.35 -11.06 11.24
C ILE A 164 -8.31 -11.70 12.26
N ALA A 165 -9.29 -12.47 11.80
CA ALA A 165 -10.23 -13.14 12.69
C ALA A 165 -9.51 -14.05 13.70
N ASP A 166 -8.56 -14.87 13.22
CA ASP A 166 -7.74 -15.75 14.06
C ASP A 166 -6.91 -14.96 15.07
N ALA A 167 -6.20 -13.92 14.63
CA ALA A 167 -5.33 -13.13 15.49
C ALA A 167 -6.07 -12.44 16.64
N PHE A 168 -7.32 -12.05 16.42
CA PHE A 168 -8.15 -11.35 17.43
C PHE A 168 -9.22 -12.22 18.07
N GLY A 169 -9.26 -13.53 17.79
CA GLY A 169 -10.22 -14.47 18.37
C GLY A 169 -11.67 -14.19 17.96
N LEU A 170 -11.90 -13.77 16.72
CA LEU A 170 -13.19 -13.43 16.13
C LEU A 170 -13.73 -14.54 15.24
N ASP A 171 -15.03 -14.50 14.95
CA ASP A 171 -15.69 -15.53 14.13
C ASP A 171 -15.28 -15.45 12.65
N ARG A 172 -14.51 -16.43 12.20
CA ARG A 172 -14.07 -16.59 10.80
C ARG A 172 -15.23 -16.78 9.83
N SER A 173 -16.34 -17.35 10.29
CA SER A 173 -17.49 -17.63 9.42
C SER A 173 -18.14 -16.36 8.86
N LEU A 174 -17.89 -15.20 9.48
CA LEU A 174 -18.32 -13.89 9.02
C LEU A 174 -17.49 -13.36 7.82
N CYS A 175 -16.31 -13.93 7.56
CA CYS A 175 -15.48 -13.57 6.40
C CYS A 175 -15.99 -14.30 5.15
N LYS A 176 -16.78 -13.62 4.31
CA LYS A 176 -17.34 -14.20 3.09
C LYS A 176 -16.42 -14.00 1.91
N ASN A 177 -16.03 -15.12 1.28
CA ASN A 177 -15.25 -15.09 0.03
C ASN A 177 -16.13 -14.66 -1.13
N VAL A 178 -15.73 -13.62 -1.86
CA VAL A 178 -16.40 -13.14 -3.07
C VAL A 178 -15.38 -12.94 -4.19
N ARG A 179 -15.84 -12.93 -5.45
CA ARG A 179 -15.02 -12.61 -6.62
C ARG A 179 -15.14 -11.12 -6.94
N THR A 180 -14.10 -10.56 -7.55
CA THR A 180 -14.11 -9.15 -7.98
C THR A 180 -15.26 -8.86 -8.94
N GLU A 181 -15.60 -9.81 -9.82
CA GLU A 181 -16.69 -9.68 -10.79
C GLU A 181 -18.10 -9.63 -10.16
N ASP A 182 -18.25 -10.13 -8.94
CA ASP A 182 -19.54 -10.16 -8.23
C ASP A 182 -19.86 -8.82 -7.52
N VAL A 183 -18.89 -7.90 -7.47
CA VAL A 183 -19.01 -6.63 -6.74
C VAL A 183 -18.70 -5.46 -7.67
N PRO A 184 -19.67 -4.60 -7.99
CA PRO A 184 -19.40 -3.42 -8.80
C PRO A 184 -18.45 -2.46 -8.05
N LEU A 185 -17.30 -2.18 -8.66
CA LEU A 185 -16.31 -1.25 -8.13
C LEU A 185 -16.14 -0.10 -9.14
N PRO A 186 -16.15 1.18 -8.69
CA PRO A 186 -15.92 2.32 -9.57
C PRO A 186 -14.55 2.24 -10.26
N ALA A 187 -13.49 1.93 -9.52
CA ALA A 187 -12.14 1.80 -10.04
C ALA A 187 -11.75 0.34 -10.27
N ARG A 188 -11.05 0.06 -11.37
CA ARG A 188 -10.46 -1.27 -11.64
C ARG A 188 -9.28 -1.54 -10.72
N ARG A 189 -9.10 -2.80 -10.32
CA ARG A 189 -8.00 -3.25 -9.47
C ARG A 189 -7.35 -4.50 -10.07
N GLY A 190 -6.02 -4.57 -9.98
CA GLY A 190 -5.26 -5.76 -10.40
C GLY A 190 -5.55 -6.97 -9.52
N LYS A 191 -5.47 -8.17 -10.12
CA LYS A 191 -5.71 -9.42 -9.39
C LYS A 191 -4.57 -9.78 -8.45
N MET A 192 -3.32 -9.53 -8.83
CA MET A 192 -2.15 -9.86 -8.01
C MET A 192 -1.10 -8.75 -8.11
N THR A 193 -1.10 -7.83 -7.15
CA THR A 193 -0.16 -6.69 -7.10
C THR A 193 0.89 -6.86 -5.99
N CYS A 194 1.21 -8.10 -5.60
CA CYS A 194 2.22 -8.38 -4.60
C CYS A 194 3.59 -7.88 -5.03
N LEU A 195 4.31 -7.23 -4.10
CA LEU A 195 5.62 -6.64 -4.34
C LEU A 195 6.76 -7.56 -3.88
N ASP A 196 7.83 -7.68 -4.65
CA ASP A 196 9.10 -8.19 -4.17
C ASP A 196 9.82 -7.08 -3.39
N ILE A 197 10.43 -7.45 -2.27
CA ILE A 197 11.07 -6.52 -1.32
C ILE A 197 12.55 -6.82 -1.10
N ASN A 198 13.10 -7.74 -1.85
CA ASN A 198 14.48 -8.22 -1.63
C ASN A 198 15.50 -7.10 -1.77
N LYS A 199 15.32 -6.17 -2.72
CA LYS A 199 16.18 -5.00 -2.90
C LYS A 199 16.24 -4.15 -1.62
N THR A 200 15.09 -3.77 -1.09
CA THR A 200 14.99 -2.93 0.12
C THR A 200 15.61 -3.63 1.33
N GLN A 201 15.30 -4.91 1.54
CA GLN A 201 15.82 -5.68 2.66
C GLN A 201 17.34 -5.84 2.58
N ALA A 202 17.89 -6.16 1.40
CA ALA A 202 19.32 -6.39 1.22
C ALA A 202 20.14 -5.09 1.31
N GLU A 203 19.66 -4.00 0.69
CA GLU A 203 20.42 -2.76 0.61
C GLU A 203 20.50 -2.03 1.96
N PHE A 204 19.43 -2.09 2.77
CA PHE A 204 19.37 -1.37 4.05
C PHE A 204 19.43 -2.27 5.28
N ASN A 205 19.59 -3.58 5.12
CA ASN A 205 19.55 -4.56 6.21
C ASN A 205 18.27 -4.43 7.06
N ILE A 206 17.13 -4.25 6.37
CA ILE A 206 15.81 -4.09 6.99
C ILE A 206 15.06 -5.41 6.92
N THR A 207 14.38 -5.78 8.00
CA THR A 207 13.43 -6.90 8.01
C THR A 207 12.01 -6.35 7.99
N MET A 208 11.25 -6.70 6.93
CA MET A 208 9.85 -6.32 6.85
C MET A 208 8.98 -7.30 7.65
N THR A 209 8.13 -6.74 8.51
CA THR A 209 7.25 -7.48 9.44
C THR A 209 6.22 -8.30 8.68
N SER A 210 6.06 -9.59 9.05
CA SER A 210 5.02 -10.44 8.48
C SER A 210 3.61 -9.97 8.89
N PHE A 211 2.59 -10.41 8.12
CA PHE A 211 1.21 -10.01 8.43
C PHE A 211 0.76 -10.52 9.80
N VAL A 212 1.14 -11.74 10.16
CA VAL A 212 0.81 -12.34 11.46
C VAL A 212 1.49 -11.60 12.61
N ASP A 213 2.78 -11.27 12.46
CA ASP A 213 3.53 -10.55 13.50
C ASP A 213 3.01 -9.12 13.70
N GLY A 214 2.68 -8.42 12.60
CA GLY A 214 2.08 -7.08 12.68
C GLY A 214 0.69 -7.08 13.33
N LEU A 215 -0.14 -8.11 13.10
CA LEU A 215 -1.41 -8.27 13.80
C LEU A 215 -1.22 -8.60 15.29
N SER A 216 -0.19 -9.40 15.62
CA SER A 216 0.18 -9.72 16.99
C SER A 216 0.59 -8.47 17.77
N ASP A 217 1.41 -7.59 17.14
CA ASP A 217 1.79 -6.31 17.71
C ASP A 217 0.59 -5.36 17.87
N MET A 218 -0.30 -5.29 16.86
CA MET A 218 -1.53 -4.53 16.99
C MET A 218 -2.39 -5.02 18.16
N ARG A 219 -2.50 -6.34 18.37
CA ARG A 219 -3.26 -6.89 19.50
C ARG A 219 -2.62 -6.55 20.85
N ALA A 220 -1.30 -6.56 20.94
CA ALA A 220 -0.57 -6.24 22.16
C ALA A 220 -0.65 -4.73 22.52
N THR A 221 -0.95 -3.87 21.55
CA THR A 221 -1.00 -2.40 21.69
C THR A 221 -2.42 -1.81 21.59
N GLU A 222 -3.43 -2.64 21.70
CA GLU A 222 -4.86 -2.27 21.60
C GLU A 222 -5.40 -1.36 22.72
#